data_52a7dde3a8d95d31b786390555b6b143
#
_entry.id   52a7dde3a8d95d31b786390555b6b143
#
_cell.length_a   1.000
_cell.length_b   1.000
_cell.length_c   1.000
_cell.angle_alpha   90.00
_cell.angle_beta   90.00
_cell.angle_gamma   90.00
#
_symmetry.space_group_name_H-M   'P 1'
#
loop_
_entity.id
_entity.type
_entity.pdbx_description
1 polymer ?
#
loop_
_entity_poly.entity_id
_entity_poly.type
_entity_poly.pdbx_seq_one_letter_code
_entity_poly.pdbx_strand_id
1 'polypeptide(L)'
;MKLSAPIHVLKAQAAELKKEKGITNTEALDLVAKREGFNSWSLLQSKKDEMFPKSYDEILDFFNPGDIILIGARPSKGKTVFTIGLFVQAIKRKLAPNYFFSLSEVHKDIAGRIALYDETIGNINEHLGYIAVDYSDEISADYIIERTKGTIGKKSVIVVDYLQLLDEKRSNPPLEEQVLKLKKFAKEKECVVIFISQLKREVESRVGQRPLLEDVRLPNPLDLKFFNKIIMLHKREELDGVVDVIFYRPKEFEFKVGWGKSLRFYSL
;
A
#
# COMPACT_ATOMS: atom_id res chain seq x y z
N MET A 1 -9.06 6.30 16.70
CA MET A 1 -10.48 5.88 16.83
C MET A 1 -10.85 5.17 15.54
N LYS A 2 -11.36 3.94 15.58
CA LYS A 2 -11.64 3.13 14.37
C LYS A 2 -13.14 3.15 14.12
N LEU A 3 -13.57 3.53 12.91
CA LEU A 3 -14.96 3.44 12.50
C LEU A 3 -15.42 1.97 12.42
N SER A 4 -16.68 1.70 12.69
CA SER A 4 -17.27 0.35 12.64
C SER A 4 -17.30 -0.21 11.21
N ALA A 5 -17.41 0.68 10.20
CA ALA A 5 -17.43 0.33 8.79
C ALA A 5 -16.81 1.43 7.90
N PRO A 6 -16.43 1.10 6.65
CA PRO A 6 -15.98 2.08 5.67
C PRO A 6 -17.06 3.16 5.40
N ILE A 7 -16.64 4.37 5.09
CA ILE A 7 -17.55 5.53 4.88
C ILE A 7 -18.64 5.28 3.82
N HIS A 8 -18.33 4.55 2.74
CA HIS A 8 -19.34 4.25 1.73
C HIS A 8 -20.45 3.34 2.28
N VAL A 9 -20.11 2.43 3.20
CA VAL A 9 -21.08 1.58 3.91
C VAL A 9 -21.89 2.43 4.89
N LEU A 10 -21.24 3.31 5.64
CA LEU A 10 -21.92 4.25 6.55
C LEU A 10 -22.87 5.18 5.79
N LYS A 11 -22.49 5.65 4.58
CA LYS A 11 -23.38 6.41 3.69
C LYS A 11 -24.58 5.58 3.20
N ALA A 12 -24.35 4.31 2.86
CA ALA A 12 -25.44 3.41 2.46
C ALA A 12 -26.42 3.20 3.61
N GLN A 13 -25.94 2.97 4.82
CA GLN A 13 -26.77 2.89 6.03
C GLN A 13 -27.58 4.18 6.28
N ALA A 14 -26.98 5.35 6.05
CA ALA A 14 -27.70 6.62 6.15
C ALA A 14 -28.80 6.73 5.09
N ALA A 15 -28.57 6.27 3.87
CA ALA A 15 -29.58 6.26 2.82
C ALA A 15 -30.77 5.34 3.14
N GLU A 16 -30.51 4.19 3.78
CA GLU A 16 -31.55 3.29 4.29
C GLU A 16 -32.36 3.94 5.42
N LEU A 17 -31.67 4.53 6.43
CA LEU A 17 -32.32 5.25 7.52
C LEU A 17 -33.18 6.41 7.04
N LYS A 18 -32.74 7.14 6.02
CA LYS A 18 -33.53 8.20 5.39
C LYS A 18 -34.86 7.67 4.86
N LYS A 19 -34.85 6.53 4.16
CA LYS A 19 -36.05 5.91 3.60
C LYS A 19 -36.98 5.36 4.70
N GLU A 20 -36.40 4.69 5.69
CA GLU A 20 -37.13 4.07 6.78
C GLU A 20 -37.83 5.09 7.69
N LYS A 21 -37.13 6.19 8.02
CA LYS A 21 -37.60 7.16 9.00
C LYS A 21 -38.25 8.42 8.38
N GLY A 22 -38.22 8.57 7.06
CA GLY A 22 -38.73 9.77 6.38
C GLY A 22 -38.00 11.08 6.74
N ILE A 23 -36.75 10.99 7.17
CA ILE A 23 -35.93 12.12 7.58
C ILE A 23 -35.08 12.68 6.44
N THR A 24 -34.48 13.85 6.61
CA THR A 24 -33.59 14.45 5.63
C THR A 24 -32.29 13.64 5.52
N ASN A 25 -31.57 13.84 4.41
CA ASN A 25 -30.28 13.18 4.21
C ASN A 25 -29.24 13.60 5.27
N THR A 26 -29.26 14.86 5.68
CA THR A 26 -28.38 15.41 6.72
C THR A 26 -28.64 14.75 8.07
N GLU A 27 -29.91 14.66 8.48
CA GLU A 27 -30.30 14.00 9.72
C GLU A 27 -29.91 12.52 9.73
N ALA A 28 -30.11 11.80 8.63
CA ALA A 28 -29.72 10.41 8.50
C ALA A 28 -28.20 10.21 8.63
N LEU A 29 -27.41 11.06 7.98
CA LEU A 29 -25.96 11.06 8.09
C LEU A 29 -25.49 11.37 9.50
N ASP A 30 -26.10 12.36 10.17
CA ASP A 30 -25.76 12.72 11.55
C ASP A 30 -26.13 11.61 12.55
N LEU A 31 -27.23 10.89 12.32
CA LEU A 31 -27.58 9.72 13.12
C LEU A 31 -26.53 8.61 13.00
N VAL A 32 -26.06 8.35 11.79
CA VAL A 32 -24.98 7.37 11.58
C VAL A 32 -23.69 7.86 12.24
N ALA A 33 -23.35 9.14 12.10
CA ALA A 33 -22.17 9.70 12.75
C ALA A 33 -22.24 9.57 14.28
N LYS A 34 -23.41 9.78 14.89
CA LYS A 34 -23.62 9.59 16.34
C LYS A 34 -23.39 8.14 16.79
N ARG A 35 -23.78 7.14 15.97
CA ARG A 35 -23.49 5.74 16.26
C ARG A 35 -21.99 5.44 16.24
N GLU A 36 -21.24 6.18 15.43
CA GLU A 36 -19.78 6.11 15.35
C GLU A 36 -19.08 6.97 16.45
N GLY A 37 -19.84 7.61 17.32
CA GLY A 37 -19.30 8.43 18.42
C GLY A 37 -18.98 9.88 18.04
N PHE A 38 -19.53 10.40 16.94
CA PHE A 38 -19.36 11.79 16.50
C PHE A 38 -20.67 12.57 16.61
N ASN A 39 -20.57 13.86 16.97
CA ASN A 39 -21.74 14.70 17.12
C ASN A 39 -22.44 15.03 15.79
N SER A 40 -21.71 14.99 14.67
CA SER A 40 -22.24 15.26 13.33
C SER A 40 -21.45 14.53 12.26
N TRP A 41 -22.05 14.38 11.08
CA TRP A 41 -21.35 13.81 9.92
C TRP A 41 -20.18 14.66 9.44
N SER A 42 -20.30 15.99 9.51
CA SER A 42 -19.19 16.90 9.18
C SER A 42 -18.01 16.72 10.12
N LEU A 43 -18.26 16.53 11.42
CA LEU A 43 -17.21 16.24 12.40
C LEU A 43 -16.56 14.87 12.14
N LEU A 44 -17.35 13.84 11.83
CA LEU A 44 -16.83 12.54 11.42
C LEU A 44 -15.97 12.66 10.18
N GLN A 45 -16.39 13.43 9.19
CA GLN A 45 -15.63 13.67 7.96
C GLN A 45 -14.32 14.43 8.23
N SER A 46 -14.33 15.50 9.03
CA SER A 46 -13.11 16.24 9.36
C SER A 46 -12.11 15.38 10.14
N LYS A 47 -12.60 14.59 11.10
CA LYS A 47 -11.76 13.64 11.83
C LYS A 47 -11.22 12.53 10.94
N LYS A 48 -11.94 12.11 9.89
CA LYS A 48 -11.45 11.20 8.89
C LYS A 48 -10.30 11.80 8.07
N ASP A 49 -10.39 13.08 7.72
CA ASP A 49 -9.31 13.77 7.00
C ASP A 49 -8.05 13.93 7.89
N GLU A 50 -8.21 13.99 9.23
CA GLU A 50 -7.11 13.87 10.20
C GLU A 50 -6.51 12.45 10.28
N MET A 51 -7.20 11.42 9.81
CA MET A 51 -6.72 10.02 9.80
C MET A 51 -5.82 9.67 8.60
N PHE A 52 -5.61 10.59 7.65
CA PHE A 52 -4.66 10.36 6.56
C PHE A 52 -3.22 10.54 7.05
N PRO A 53 -2.26 9.72 6.57
CA PRO A 53 -0.87 9.88 6.95
C PRO A 53 -0.35 11.25 6.49
N LYS A 54 0.42 11.89 7.35
CA LYS A 54 1.07 13.18 7.10
C LYS A 54 2.58 13.03 7.07
N SER A 55 3.07 11.85 7.42
CA SER A 55 4.49 11.53 7.49
C SER A 55 4.74 10.12 6.96
N TYR A 56 6.00 9.81 6.66
CA TYR A 56 6.41 8.48 6.23
C TYR A 56 6.10 7.41 7.26
N ASP A 57 6.31 7.72 8.53
CA ASP A 57 6.15 6.76 9.63
C ASP A 57 4.69 6.36 9.89
N GLU A 58 3.74 7.20 9.46
CA GLU A 58 2.31 6.95 9.61
C GLU A 58 1.71 6.10 8.46
N ILE A 59 2.45 5.92 7.34
CA ILE A 59 1.92 5.24 6.15
C ILE A 59 1.47 3.82 6.46
N LEU A 60 2.31 3.06 7.17
CA LEU A 60 2.02 1.66 7.46
C LEU A 60 0.81 1.51 8.40
N ASP A 61 0.58 2.48 9.30
CA ASP A 61 -0.59 2.50 10.19
C ASP A 61 -1.88 2.81 9.45
N PHE A 62 -1.78 3.51 8.33
CA PHE A 62 -2.91 3.79 7.45
C PHE A 62 -3.38 2.54 6.67
N PHE A 63 -2.55 1.50 6.56
CA PHE A 63 -2.92 0.27 5.89
C PHE A 63 -3.80 -0.60 6.80
N ASN A 64 -4.94 -1.01 6.28
CA ASN A 64 -5.85 -1.88 7.02
C ASN A 64 -5.52 -3.36 6.74
N PRO A 65 -5.76 -4.26 7.71
CA PRO A 65 -5.73 -5.69 7.46
C PRO A 65 -6.63 -6.07 6.27
N GLY A 66 -6.09 -6.85 5.34
CA GLY A 66 -6.78 -7.22 4.11
C GLY A 66 -6.63 -6.24 2.94
N ASP A 67 -5.87 -5.15 3.11
CA ASP A 67 -5.62 -4.23 2.00
C ASP A 67 -4.65 -4.82 0.96
N ILE A 68 -4.94 -4.57 -0.31
CA ILE A 68 -3.96 -4.65 -1.39
C ILE A 68 -3.63 -3.24 -1.88
N ILE A 69 -2.34 -2.97 -2.07
CA ILE A 69 -1.79 -1.64 -2.26
C ILE A 69 -0.90 -1.63 -3.50
N LEU A 70 -1.02 -0.60 -4.31
CA LEU A 70 -0.12 -0.37 -5.44
C LEU A 70 0.78 0.83 -5.12
N ILE A 71 2.10 0.64 -5.24
CA ILE A 71 3.08 1.72 -5.15
C ILE A 71 3.76 1.88 -6.50
N GLY A 72 3.53 3.02 -7.13
CA GLY A 72 4.08 3.35 -8.44
C GLY A 72 5.13 4.46 -8.40
N ALA A 73 6.15 4.37 -9.24
CA ALA A 73 7.09 5.45 -9.51
C ALA A 73 7.76 5.26 -10.86
N ARG A 74 8.31 6.36 -11.41
CA ARG A 74 9.22 6.30 -12.55
C ARG A 74 10.44 5.40 -12.24
N PRO A 75 11.13 4.86 -13.24
CA PRO A 75 12.38 4.14 -13.03
C PRO A 75 13.36 4.95 -12.17
N SER A 76 14.08 4.28 -11.27
CA SER A 76 15.11 4.89 -10.39
C SER A 76 14.63 6.02 -9.47
N LYS A 77 13.33 6.21 -9.27
CA LYS A 77 12.76 7.23 -8.37
C LYS A 77 12.39 6.68 -6.97
N GLY A 78 13.06 5.62 -6.52
CA GLY A 78 13.05 5.18 -5.12
C GLY A 78 11.92 4.26 -4.68
N LYS A 79 11.06 3.75 -5.58
CA LYS A 79 9.91 2.89 -5.20
C LYS A 79 10.28 1.67 -4.35
N THR A 80 11.31 0.92 -4.74
CA THR A 80 11.77 -0.25 -3.98
C THR A 80 12.33 0.17 -2.61
N VAL A 81 13.15 1.21 -2.56
CA VAL A 81 13.72 1.73 -1.29
C VAL A 81 12.62 2.22 -0.36
N PHE A 82 11.62 2.93 -0.89
CA PHE A 82 10.44 3.37 -0.14
C PHE A 82 9.70 2.17 0.47
N THR A 83 9.47 1.13 -0.34
CA THR A 83 8.75 -0.06 0.11
C THR A 83 9.57 -0.88 1.11
N ILE A 84 10.90 -0.98 0.93
CA ILE A 84 11.80 -1.62 1.92
C ILE A 84 11.68 -0.91 3.27
N GLY A 85 11.64 0.40 3.32
CA GLY A 85 11.46 1.12 4.58
C GLY A 85 10.12 0.81 5.27
N LEU A 86 9.01 0.71 4.51
CA LEU A 86 7.73 0.26 5.04
C LEU A 86 7.79 -1.19 5.54
N PHE A 87 8.49 -2.05 4.80
CA PHE A 87 8.70 -3.44 5.17
C PHE A 87 9.50 -3.56 6.47
N VAL A 88 10.56 -2.76 6.63
CA VAL A 88 11.33 -2.66 7.88
C VAL A 88 10.48 -2.18 9.05
N GLN A 89 9.59 -1.21 8.84
CA GLN A 89 8.64 -0.79 9.87
C GLN A 89 7.71 -1.95 10.30
N ALA A 90 7.27 -2.79 9.34
CA ALA A 90 6.46 -3.96 9.65
C ALA A 90 7.24 -4.99 10.49
N ILE A 91 8.51 -5.21 10.15
CA ILE A 91 9.41 -6.12 10.89
C ILE A 91 9.57 -5.65 12.35
N LYS A 92 9.81 -4.35 12.56
CA LYS A 92 9.97 -3.77 13.91
C LYS A 92 8.78 -4.05 14.83
N ARG A 93 7.59 -4.23 14.27
CA ARG A 93 6.38 -4.51 15.04
C ARG A 93 6.33 -5.91 15.60
N LYS A 94 7.15 -6.85 15.09
CA LYS A 94 7.26 -8.25 15.54
C LYS A 94 5.89 -8.97 15.65
N LEU A 95 4.93 -8.62 14.80
CA LEU A 95 3.56 -9.13 14.92
C LEU A 95 3.38 -10.48 14.24
N ALA A 96 4.06 -10.68 13.09
CA ALA A 96 4.01 -11.90 12.29
C ALA A 96 5.13 -11.85 11.22
N PRO A 97 5.48 -12.99 10.58
CA PRO A 97 6.42 -13.01 9.47
C PRO A 97 5.98 -12.11 8.31
N ASN A 98 6.95 -11.46 7.67
CA ASN A 98 6.76 -10.62 6.52
C ASN A 98 7.56 -11.18 5.34
N TYR A 99 7.05 -11.00 4.11
CA TYR A 99 7.61 -11.61 2.92
C TYR A 99 7.90 -10.57 1.84
N PHE A 100 9.05 -10.70 1.19
CA PHE A 100 9.45 -9.86 0.07
C PHE A 100 9.78 -10.75 -1.13
N PHE A 101 8.96 -10.72 -2.17
CA PHE A 101 9.14 -11.45 -3.42
C PHE A 101 9.70 -10.54 -4.49
N SER A 102 10.85 -10.90 -5.10
CA SER A 102 11.50 -10.08 -6.13
C SER A 102 12.34 -10.93 -7.07
N LEU A 103 12.32 -10.61 -8.38
CA LEU A 103 13.21 -11.22 -9.40
C LEU A 103 14.23 -10.23 -9.97
N SER A 104 14.15 -8.94 -9.61
CA SER A 104 15.07 -7.96 -10.18
C SER A 104 16.51 -8.25 -9.78
N GLU A 105 17.42 -8.38 -10.77
CA GLU A 105 18.86 -8.60 -10.50
C GLU A 105 19.47 -7.46 -9.68
N VAL A 106 18.99 -6.24 -9.88
CA VAL A 106 19.37 -5.05 -9.08
C VAL A 106 18.93 -5.21 -7.61
N HIS A 107 18.01 -6.13 -7.34
CA HIS A 107 17.40 -6.34 -6.03
C HIS A 107 17.84 -7.62 -5.32
N LYS A 108 18.79 -8.38 -5.87
CA LYS A 108 19.48 -9.48 -5.15
C LYS A 108 20.08 -8.99 -3.82
N ASP A 109 20.16 -7.67 -3.65
CA ASP A 109 20.64 -6.99 -2.45
C ASP A 109 19.50 -6.51 -1.53
N ILE A 110 18.27 -6.99 -1.66
CA ILE A 110 17.18 -6.58 -0.77
C ILE A 110 17.51 -6.92 0.69
N ALA A 111 18.07 -8.09 0.95
CA ALA A 111 18.53 -8.46 2.28
C ALA A 111 19.62 -7.50 2.79
N GLY A 112 20.60 -7.14 1.95
CA GLY A 112 21.61 -6.14 2.26
C GLY A 112 21.01 -4.75 2.50
N ARG A 113 20.02 -4.34 1.70
CA ARG A 113 19.30 -3.08 1.92
C ARG A 113 18.48 -3.05 3.21
N ILE A 114 17.85 -4.17 3.57
CA ILE A 114 17.19 -4.32 4.86
C ILE A 114 18.23 -4.19 5.99
N ALA A 115 19.40 -4.81 5.83
CA ALA A 115 20.49 -4.74 6.80
C ALA A 115 21.04 -3.30 7.00
N LEU A 116 20.97 -2.42 5.97
CA LEU A 116 21.32 -1.00 6.14
C LEU A 116 20.42 -0.26 7.13
N TYR A 117 19.24 -0.79 7.44
CA TYR A 117 18.35 -0.28 8.48
C TYR A 117 18.68 -0.84 9.88
N ASP A 118 19.68 -1.71 10.01
CA ASP A 118 19.99 -2.42 11.26
C ASP A 118 20.30 -1.45 12.42
N GLU A 119 21.04 -0.37 12.18
CA GLU A 119 21.29 0.68 13.18
C GLU A 119 20.01 1.29 13.77
N THR A 120 18.91 1.28 12.99
CA THR A 120 17.63 1.86 13.39
C THR A 120 16.65 0.84 13.96
N ILE A 121 16.84 -0.45 13.66
CA ILE A 121 15.96 -1.55 14.10
C ILE A 121 16.61 -2.45 15.15
N GLY A 122 17.86 -2.16 15.53
CA GLY A 122 18.68 -3.06 16.34
C GLY A 122 19.26 -4.20 15.50
N ASN A 123 19.69 -5.26 16.12
CA ASN A 123 20.29 -6.37 15.41
C ASN A 123 19.25 -7.11 14.54
N ILE A 124 19.42 -7.09 13.19
CA ILE A 124 18.52 -7.77 12.26
C ILE A 124 18.38 -9.27 12.57
N ASN A 125 19.41 -9.90 13.18
CA ASN A 125 19.36 -11.30 13.58
C ASN A 125 18.25 -11.57 14.61
N GLU A 126 17.85 -10.59 15.41
CA GLU A 126 16.72 -10.70 16.32
C GLU A 126 15.38 -10.76 15.61
N HIS A 127 15.35 -10.42 14.31
CA HIS A 127 14.17 -10.36 13.49
C HIS A 127 14.08 -11.47 12.42
N LEU A 128 15.05 -12.41 12.36
CA LEU A 128 15.09 -13.45 11.32
C LEU A 128 13.81 -14.29 11.24
N GLY A 129 13.11 -14.51 12.36
CA GLY A 129 11.81 -15.19 12.38
C GLY A 129 10.66 -14.36 11.78
N TYR A 130 10.89 -13.08 11.46
CA TYR A 130 9.89 -12.14 10.95
C TYR A 130 10.15 -11.68 9.52
N ILE A 131 11.18 -12.23 8.86
CA ILE A 131 11.62 -11.81 7.53
C ILE A 131 11.80 -13.05 6.65
N ALA A 132 11.24 -13.01 5.45
CA ALA A 132 11.59 -13.92 4.36
C ALA A 132 11.72 -13.13 3.06
N VAL A 133 12.83 -13.28 2.36
CA VAL A 133 13.05 -12.73 1.01
C VAL A 133 13.13 -13.91 0.05
N ASP A 134 12.31 -13.85 -1.00
CA ASP A 134 12.17 -14.92 -1.97
C ASP A 134 12.51 -14.40 -3.38
N TYR A 135 13.41 -15.07 -4.07
CA TYR A 135 13.91 -14.72 -5.41
C TYR A 135 13.57 -15.81 -6.44
N SER A 136 12.55 -16.62 -6.18
CA SER A 136 12.13 -17.66 -7.10
C SER A 136 11.63 -17.06 -8.41
N ASP A 137 11.95 -17.72 -9.52
CA ASP A 137 11.38 -17.42 -10.83
C ASP A 137 9.96 -18.00 -11.02
N GLU A 138 9.44 -18.72 -10.02
CA GLU A 138 8.09 -19.29 -10.00
C GLU A 138 7.05 -18.34 -9.40
N ILE A 139 7.40 -17.07 -9.11
CA ILE A 139 6.51 -16.13 -8.44
C ILE A 139 5.20 -15.97 -9.24
N SER A 140 4.11 -16.41 -8.62
CA SER A 140 2.72 -16.28 -9.03
C SER A 140 1.84 -16.11 -7.81
N ALA A 141 0.56 -15.83 -7.99
CA ALA A 141 -0.36 -15.75 -6.84
C ALA A 141 -0.42 -17.07 -6.06
N ASP A 142 -0.43 -18.21 -6.77
CA ASP A 142 -0.44 -19.53 -6.15
C ASP A 142 0.83 -19.81 -5.37
N TYR A 143 1.98 -19.51 -5.96
CA TYR A 143 3.27 -19.65 -5.30
C TYR A 143 3.34 -18.80 -4.03
N ILE A 144 2.96 -17.52 -4.09
CA ILE A 144 2.96 -16.60 -2.93
C ILE A 144 2.07 -17.16 -1.81
N ILE A 145 0.85 -17.60 -2.15
CA ILE A 145 -0.10 -18.15 -1.18
C ILE A 145 0.46 -19.42 -0.56
N GLU A 146 0.96 -20.35 -1.37
CA GLU A 146 1.52 -21.61 -0.87
C GLU A 146 2.70 -21.35 0.07
N ARG A 147 3.58 -20.45 -0.30
CA ARG A 147 4.80 -20.11 0.46
C ARG A 147 4.49 -19.44 1.80
N THR A 148 3.36 -18.75 1.90
CA THR A 148 3.04 -17.90 3.06
C THR A 148 1.90 -18.42 3.94
N LYS A 149 0.98 -19.24 3.41
CA LYS A 149 -0.29 -19.62 4.08
C LYS A 149 -0.15 -20.20 5.49
N GLY A 150 0.98 -20.87 5.78
CA GLY A 150 1.22 -21.52 7.08
C GLY A 150 1.76 -20.59 8.17
N THR A 151 2.28 -19.42 7.78
CA THR A 151 2.99 -18.52 8.70
C THR A 151 2.48 -17.10 8.69
N ILE A 152 1.81 -16.69 7.59
CA ILE A 152 1.23 -15.34 7.46
C ILE A 152 0.11 -15.12 8.47
N GLY A 153 0.06 -13.95 9.06
CA GLY A 153 -0.94 -13.59 10.06
C GLY A 153 -1.38 -12.13 9.96
N LYS A 154 -2.21 -11.75 10.90
CA LYS A 154 -2.77 -10.40 10.97
C LYS A 154 -1.66 -9.34 10.97
N LYS A 155 -1.80 -8.36 10.06
CA LYS A 155 -0.83 -7.27 9.83
C LYS A 155 0.54 -7.70 9.28
N SER A 156 0.74 -8.96 8.88
CA SER A 156 1.90 -9.31 8.05
C SER A 156 1.89 -8.48 6.76
N VAL A 157 3.06 -8.19 6.25
CA VAL A 157 3.24 -7.49 4.98
C VAL A 157 3.87 -8.43 3.96
N ILE A 158 3.23 -8.57 2.81
CA ILE A 158 3.76 -9.24 1.63
C ILE A 158 4.09 -8.16 0.60
N VAL A 159 5.32 -8.11 0.13
CA VAL A 159 5.74 -7.22 -0.97
C VAL A 159 5.98 -8.04 -2.22
N VAL A 160 5.49 -7.56 -3.35
CA VAL A 160 5.74 -8.11 -4.69
C VAL A 160 6.43 -7.04 -5.53
N ASP A 161 7.73 -7.20 -5.74
CA ASP A 161 8.54 -6.26 -6.52
C ASP A 161 9.00 -6.96 -7.82
N TYR A 162 8.29 -6.79 -8.87
CA TYR A 162 7.18 -5.87 -9.16
C TYR A 162 5.93 -6.61 -9.66
N LEU A 163 4.79 -5.89 -9.77
CA LEU A 163 3.49 -6.45 -10.16
C LEU A 163 3.54 -7.32 -11.42
N GLN A 164 4.35 -6.91 -12.41
CA GLN A 164 4.50 -7.60 -13.68
C GLN A 164 5.14 -8.99 -13.57
N LEU A 165 5.77 -9.35 -12.42
CA LEU A 165 6.28 -10.70 -12.17
C LEU A 165 5.18 -11.74 -12.23
N LEU A 166 3.98 -11.39 -11.77
CA LEU A 166 2.83 -12.30 -11.80
C LEU A 166 2.45 -12.70 -13.23
N ASP A 167 2.86 -11.90 -14.23
CA ASP A 167 2.46 -12.02 -15.62
C ASP A 167 3.62 -12.40 -16.56
N GLU A 168 4.78 -12.72 -16.00
CA GLU A 168 6.00 -12.97 -16.77
C GLU A 168 5.96 -14.31 -17.49
N LYS A 169 5.41 -15.35 -16.85
CA LYS A 169 5.28 -16.67 -17.45
C LYS A 169 3.92 -16.82 -18.14
N ARG A 170 3.92 -17.21 -19.41
CA ARG A 170 2.69 -17.49 -20.19
C ARG A 170 1.80 -18.57 -19.59
N SER A 171 2.37 -19.45 -18.75
CA SER A 171 1.64 -20.49 -18.02
C SER A 171 0.86 -19.96 -16.82
N ASN A 172 1.16 -18.74 -16.37
CA ASN A 172 0.46 -18.14 -15.25
C ASN A 172 -0.97 -17.72 -15.65
N PRO A 173 -1.93 -17.77 -14.72
CA PRO A 173 -3.26 -17.20 -14.94
C PRO A 173 -3.19 -15.70 -15.30
N PRO A 174 -4.24 -15.13 -15.93
CA PRO A 174 -4.31 -13.71 -16.20
C PRO A 174 -4.01 -12.87 -14.97
N LEU A 175 -3.33 -11.72 -15.15
CA LEU A 175 -2.91 -10.84 -14.05
C LEU A 175 -4.06 -10.45 -13.13
N GLU A 176 -5.23 -10.17 -13.69
CA GLU A 176 -6.42 -9.82 -12.93
C GLU A 176 -6.86 -10.94 -11.98
N GLU A 177 -6.89 -12.18 -12.45
CA GLU A 177 -7.23 -13.34 -11.62
C GLU A 177 -6.26 -13.51 -10.46
N GLN A 178 -4.96 -13.34 -10.72
CA GLN A 178 -3.93 -13.44 -9.71
C GLN A 178 -4.05 -12.35 -8.65
N VAL A 179 -4.30 -11.11 -9.06
CA VAL A 179 -4.50 -9.99 -8.13
C VAL A 179 -5.76 -10.19 -7.29
N LEU A 180 -6.86 -10.67 -7.88
CA LEU A 180 -8.08 -10.99 -7.16
C LEU A 180 -7.88 -12.13 -6.16
N LYS A 181 -7.11 -13.15 -6.53
CA LYS A 181 -6.76 -14.27 -5.65
C LYS A 181 -5.95 -13.80 -4.44
N LEU A 182 -4.94 -12.97 -4.65
CA LEU A 182 -4.17 -12.36 -3.57
C LEU A 182 -5.00 -11.41 -2.71
N LYS A 183 -5.95 -10.67 -3.30
CA LYS A 183 -6.89 -9.83 -2.57
C LYS A 183 -7.78 -10.66 -1.62
N LYS A 184 -8.32 -11.78 -2.09
CA LYS A 184 -9.09 -12.69 -1.27
C LYS A 184 -8.25 -13.25 -0.14
N PHE A 185 -7.05 -13.73 -0.44
CA PHE A 185 -6.09 -14.24 0.54
C PHE A 185 -5.72 -13.19 1.60
N ALA A 186 -5.40 -11.96 1.17
CA ALA A 186 -5.10 -10.86 2.08
C ALA A 186 -6.24 -10.59 3.07
N LYS A 187 -7.48 -10.60 2.57
CA LYS A 187 -8.67 -10.41 3.40
C LYS A 187 -8.88 -11.56 4.41
N GLU A 188 -8.71 -12.79 3.97
CA GLU A 188 -8.87 -13.99 4.81
C GLU A 188 -7.81 -14.06 5.91
N LYS A 189 -6.57 -13.70 5.59
CA LYS A 189 -5.44 -13.71 6.53
C LYS A 189 -5.25 -12.41 7.29
N GLU A 190 -6.05 -11.39 7.01
CA GLU A 190 -5.90 -10.05 7.57
C GLU A 190 -4.48 -9.46 7.38
N CYS A 191 -3.78 -9.87 6.31
CA CYS A 191 -2.47 -9.37 5.94
C CYS A 191 -2.56 -8.21 4.94
N VAL A 192 -1.45 -7.54 4.67
CA VAL A 192 -1.33 -6.47 3.69
C VAL A 192 -0.49 -6.96 2.52
N VAL A 193 -0.94 -6.77 1.28
CA VAL A 193 -0.15 -7.06 0.09
C VAL A 193 0.20 -5.76 -0.63
N ILE A 194 1.49 -5.50 -0.82
CA ILE A 194 2.01 -4.32 -1.50
C ILE A 194 2.61 -4.76 -2.84
N PHE A 195 2.07 -4.22 -3.92
CA PHE A 195 2.63 -4.39 -5.25
C PHE A 195 3.41 -3.14 -5.63
N ILE A 196 4.63 -3.34 -6.10
CA ILE A 196 5.43 -2.28 -6.71
C ILE A 196 5.17 -2.31 -8.22
N SER A 197 4.96 -1.16 -8.85
CA SER A 197 4.79 -1.06 -10.28
C SER A 197 5.64 0.06 -10.88
N GLN A 198 6.12 -0.17 -12.08
CA GLN A 198 6.75 0.87 -12.89
C GLN A 198 5.68 1.69 -13.59
N LEU A 199 5.99 2.97 -13.80
CA LEU A 199 5.17 3.84 -14.64
C LEU A 199 5.65 3.81 -16.09
N LYS A 200 4.77 4.13 -17.01
CA LYS A 200 5.08 4.32 -18.42
C LYS A 200 6.09 5.45 -18.59
N ARG A 201 6.93 5.38 -19.63
CA ARG A 201 7.95 6.39 -19.90
C ARG A 201 7.38 7.72 -20.37
N GLU A 202 6.17 7.71 -20.91
CA GLU A 202 5.45 8.90 -21.40
C GLU A 202 5.25 9.97 -20.31
N VAL A 203 5.29 9.57 -19.05
CA VAL A 203 5.31 10.49 -17.90
C VAL A 203 6.50 11.44 -17.95
N GLU A 204 7.63 11.01 -18.50
CA GLU A 204 8.86 11.82 -18.55
C GLU A 204 8.78 12.98 -19.55
N SER A 205 7.91 12.88 -20.56
CA SER A 205 7.64 13.95 -21.54
C SER A 205 6.61 14.98 -21.06
N ARG A 206 5.91 14.71 -19.96
CA ARG A 206 4.90 15.60 -19.40
C ARG A 206 5.54 16.75 -18.60
N VAL A 207 5.03 17.97 -18.77
CA VAL A 207 5.45 19.11 -17.94
C VAL A 207 5.26 18.80 -16.47
N GLY A 208 6.31 18.99 -15.65
CA GLY A 208 6.32 18.67 -14.22
C GLY A 208 6.36 17.18 -13.90
N GLN A 209 6.25 16.30 -14.88
CA GLN A 209 6.42 14.84 -14.75
C GLN A 209 5.61 14.19 -13.61
N ARG A 210 4.51 14.83 -13.19
CA ARG A 210 3.64 14.31 -12.14
C ARG A 210 2.98 13.01 -12.61
N PRO A 211 3.11 11.90 -11.88
CA PRO A 211 2.49 10.64 -12.21
C PRO A 211 0.97 10.70 -12.04
N LEU A 212 0.24 10.03 -12.93
CA LEU A 212 -1.21 9.86 -12.90
C LEU A 212 -1.56 8.37 -12.87
N LEU A 213 -2.81 8.03 -12.57
CA LEU A 213 -3.26 6.62 -12.53
C LEU A 213 -3.09 5.90 -13.87
N GLU A 214 -3.29 6.60 -14.98
CA GLU A 214 -3.13 6.08 -16.36
C GLU A 214 -1.68 5.76 -16.72
N ASP A 215 -0.73 6.28 -15.96
CA ASP A 215 0.70 6.04 -16.16
C ASP A 215 1.16 4.68 -15.59
N VAL A 216 0.33 3.99 -14.83
CA VAL A 216 0.67 2.64 -14.34
C VAL A 216 0.93 1.73 -15.53
N ARG A 217 2.11 1.10 -15.55
CA ARG A 217 2.47 0.17 -16.61
C ARG A 217 1.76 -1.16 -16.38
N LEU A 218 0.76 -1.44 -17.20
CA LEU A 218 0.00 -2.69 -17.18
C LEU A 218 0.18 -3.36 -18.54
N PRO A 219 1.07 -4.38 -18.68
CA PRO A 219 1.23 -5.11 -19.92
C PRO A 219 -0.05 -5.89 -20.29
N ASN A 220 -0.78 -6.37 -19.30
CA ASN A 220 -2.08 -7.01 -19.46
C ASN A 220 -3.17 -6.22 -18.69
N PRO A 221 -4.46 -6.36 -19.12
CA PRO A 221 -5.56 -5.64 -18.48
C PRO A 221 -5.65 -5.93 -16.98
N LEU A 222 -5.79 -4.87 -16.18
CA LEU A 222 -6.06 -4.94 -14.74
C LEU A 222 -6.82 -3.69 -14.33
N ASP A 223 -7.99 -3.85 -13.72
CA ASP A 223 -8.73 -2.72 -13.16
C ASP A 223 -8.08 -2.26 -11.85
N LEU A 224 -7.57 -1.03 -11.87
CA LEU A 224 -6.95 -0.41 -10.68
C LEU A 224 -7.93 -0.25 -9.50
N LYS A 225 -9.23 -0.44 -9.71
CA LYS A 225 -10.23 -0.45 -8.62
C LYS A 225 -10.06 -1.64 -7.66
N PHE A 226 -9.34 -2.66 -8.05
CA PHE A 226 -9.04 -3.78 -7.15
C PHE A 226 -8.12 -3.37 -6.00
N PHE A 227 -7.26 -2.38 -6.20
CA PHE A 227 -6.39 -1.87 -5.13
C PHE A 227 -7.17 -0.99 -4.13
N ASN A 228 -7.01 -1.28 -2.85
CA ASN A 228 -7.60 -0.50 -1.77
C ASN A 228 -6.92 0.87 -1.63
N LYS A 229 -5.60 0.90 -1.89
CA LYS A 229 -4.80 2.12 -1.89
C LYS A 229 -3.88 2.14 -3.10
N ILE A 230 -3.69 3.33 -3.65
CA ILE A 230 -2.73 3.58 -4.74
C ILE A 230 -1.88 4.77 -4.35
N ILE A 231 -0.57 4.56 -4.31
CA ILE A 231 0.43 5.54 -3.92
C ILE A 231 1.38 5.75 -5.10
N MET A 232 1.60 7.00 -5.48
CA MET A 232 2.60 7.35 -6.47
C MET A 232 3.69 8.19 -5.83
N LEU A 233 4.95 7.86 -6.13
CA LEU A 233 6.08 8.64 -5.70
C LEU A 233 6.50 9.59 -6.82
N HIS A 234 6.62 10.86 -6.50
CA HIS A 234 7.03 11.89 -7.44
C HIS A 234 8.24 12.64 -6.90
N LYS A 235 9.41 12.31 -7.44
CA LYS A 235 10.66 13.06 -7.19
C LYS A 235 10.77 14.17 -8.22
N ARG A 236 10.62 15.41 -7.80
CA ARG A 236 10.91 16.58 -8.62
C ARG A 236 12.41 16.78 -8.71
N GLU A 237 12.90 17.18 -9.88
CA GLU A 237 14.34 17.38 -10.08
C GLU A 237 14.83 18.63 -9.35
N GLU A 238 13.95 19.63 -9.20
CA GLU A 238 14.27 20.90 -8.55
C GLU A 238 14.39 20.80 -7.00
N LEU A 239 13.87 19.71 -6.41
CA LEU A 239 13.88 19.49 -4.97
C LEU A 239 14.77 18.31 -4.61
N ASP A 240 16.05 18.59 -4.34
CA ASP A 240 16.95 17.51 -3.92
C ASP A 240 16.52 16.92 -2.58
N GLY A 241 16.53 15.59 -2.52
CA GLY A 241 16.20 14.85 -1.30
C GLY A 241 14.74 14.91 -0.86
N VAL A 242 13.82 15.44 -1.67
CA VAL A 242 12.37 15.49 -1.36
C VAL A 242 11.58 14.72 -2.38
N VAL A 243 10.60 13.95 -1.89
CA VAL A 243 9.67 13.16 -2.71
C VAL A 243 8.24 13.45 -2.28
N ASP A 244 7.38 13.78 -3.23
CA ASP A 244 5.95 13.87 -2.99
C ASP A 244 5.37 12.44 -2.95
N VAL A 245 4.66 12.11 -1.88
CA VAL A 245 3.90 10.87 -1.73
C VAL A 245 2.45 11.19 -2.03
N ILE A 246 1.97 10.74 -3.18
CA ILE A 246 0.65 11.07 -3.71
C ILE A 246 -0.24 9.83 -3.57
N PHE A 247 -1.28 9.95 -2.79
CA PHE A 247 -2.34 8.94 -2.72
C PHE A 247 -3.43 9.26 -3.72
N TYR A 248 -3.77 8.30 -4.56
CA TYR A 248 -4.92 8.38 -5.47
C TYR A 248 -6.15 7.64 -4.93
N ARG A 249 -5.94 6.70 -4.01
CA ARG A 249 -7.02 5.95 -3.35
C ARG A 249 -6.70 5.75 -1.87
N PRO A 250 -7.70 5.76 -0.99
CA PRO A 250 -9.16 5.86 -1.23
C PRO A 250 -9.65 7.27 -1.59
N LYS A 251 -8.85 8.30 -1.42
CA LYS A 251 -9.07 9.73 -1.76
C LYS A 251 -7.73 10.31 -2.19
N GLU A 252 -7.74 11.28 -3.08
CA GLU A 252 -6.53 11.98 -3.46
C GLU A 252 -6.06 12.92 -2.34
N PHE A 253 -4.83 12.77 -1.94
CA PHE A 253 -4.08 13.66 -1.04
C PHE A 253 -2.59 13.42 -1.22
N GLU A 254 -1.77 14.35 -0.77
CA GLU A 254 -0.32 14.23 -0.85
C GLU A 254 0.37 14.87 0.35
N PHE A 255 1.58 14.41 0.61
CA PHE A 255 2.52 15.02 1.54
C PHE A 255 3.96 14.75 1.06
N LYS A 256 4.93 15.40 1.70
CA LYS A 256 6.34 15.29 1.34
C LYS A 256 7.09 14.44 2.34
N VAL A 257 8.07 13.71 1.82
CA VAL A 257 9.01 12.92 2.61
C VAL A 257 10.44 13.25 2.18
N GLY A 258 11.38 13.09 3.11
CA GLY A 258 12.79 13.19 2.79
C GLY A 258 13.31 11.87 2.19
N TRP A 259 14.25 11.97 1.25
CA TRP A 259 15.01 10.84 0.71
C TRP A 259 16.50 11.16 0.80
N GLY A 260 17.14 10.65 1.83
CA GLY A 260 18.52 10.97 2.17
C GLY A 260 19.56 10.24 1.32
N LYS A 261 20.83 10.67 1.45
CA LYS A 261 22.00 10.07 0.77
C LYS A 261 22.20 8.59 1.14
N SER A 262 21.76 8.16 2.30
CA SER A 262 21.75 6.75 2.74
C SER A 262 20.66 5.89 2.07
N LEU A 263 19.98 6.41 1.05
CA LEU A 263 18.85 5.74 0.40
C LEU A 263 17.72 5.36 1.37
N ARG A 264 17.48 6.18 2.39
CA ARG A 264 16.37 5.99 3.34
C ARG A 264 15.34 7.10 3.16
N PHE A 265 14.08 6.73 3.29
CA PHE A 265 12.99 7.68 3.43
C PHE A 265 12.77 8.02 4.91
N TYR A 266 12.41 9.25 5.17
CA TYR A 266 12.14 9.76 6.52
C TYR A 266 11.06 10.84 6.49
N SER A 267 10.42 11.05 7.63
CA SER A 267 9.43 12.13 7.81
C SER A 267 10.13 13.50 7.81
N LEU A 268 9.54 14.50 7.13
CA LEU A 268 9.99 15.88 7.09
C LEU A 268 9.35 16.68 8.21
#